data_9a9081441e5420d9bce980b70443cac4
#
_entry.id   9a9081441e5420d9bce980b70443cac4
#
_cell.length_a   1.000
_cell.length_b   1.000
_cell.length_c   1.000
_cell.angle_alpha   90.00
_cell.angle_beta   90.00
_cell.angle_gamma   90.00
#
_symmetry.space_group_name_H-M   'P 1'
#
loop_
_entity.id
_entity.type
_entity.pdbx_description
1 polymer ?
#
loop_
_entity_poly.entity_id
_entity_poly.type
_entity_poly.pdbx_seq_one_letter_code
_entity_poly.pdbx_strand_id
1 'polypeptide(L)'
;QQRVGLARALATNTDIMLMDEAFSALDPLIRSDMQKQLIDLQAKLKKTIVFITHDLDESLKLGDHIAILNAGKLVQVGTPVEIIMNPADDYVKAFVKDVNRAKVVKAKIIMTPSNKFKGKDKSNNRIKVNEDQFLEEFLSKIVCSDTTVEVVDKKGDIKGYITNKELETSLVKS
;
A
#
# COMPACT_ATOMS: atom_id res chain seq x y z
N GLN A 1 -18.78 -5.80 21.25
CA GLN A 1 -17.77 -5.82 22.33
C GLN A 1 -16.43 -5.22 21.87
N GLN A 2 -15.94 -5.48 20.67
CA GLN A 2 -14.62 -4.96 20.18
C GLN A 2 -14.59 -3.44 20.01
N ARG A 3 -15.68 -2.79 19.55
CA ARG A 3 -15.77 -1.31 19.51
C ARG A 3 -15.58 -0.68 20.87
N VAL A 4 -16.09 -1.32 21.91
CA VAL A 4 -15.92 -0.86 23.30
C VAL A 4 -14.47 -1.03 23.76
N GLY A 5 -13.81 -2.13 23.39
CA GLY A 5 -12.39 -2.35 23.65
C GLY A 5 -11.51 -1.27 23.00
N LEU A 6 -11.76 -0.98 21.73
CA LEU A 6 -11.05 0.10 21.00
C LEU A 6 -11.30 1.48 21.67
N ALA A 7 -12.55 1.80 22.01
CA ALA A 7 -12.87 3.06 22.67
C ALA A 7 -12.19 3.18 24.03
N ARG A 8 -12.11 2.09 24.81
CA ARG A 8 -11.40 2.06 26.10
C ARG A 8 -9.90 2.25 25.93
N ALA A 9 -9.28 1.55 24.96
CA ALA A 9 -7.86 1.71 24.66
C ALA A 9 -7.51 3.14 24.22
N LEU A 10 -8.40 3.78 23.48
CA LEU A 10 -8.25 5.16 23.06
C LEU A 10 -8.44 6.18 24.19
N ALA A 11 -9.30 5.85 25.18
CA ALA A 11 -9.52 6.71 26.34
C ALA A 11 -8.31 6.73 27.30
N THR A 12 -7.42 5.73 27.23
CA THR A 12 -6.14 5.77 27.92
C THR A 12 -5.21 6.69 27.14
N ASN A 13 -4.80 7.80 27.72
CA ASN A 13 -3.95 8.77 27.04
C ASN A 13 -2.49 8.30 26.92
N THR A 14 -2.27 7.06 26.39
CA THR A 14 -0.95 6.47 26.15
C THR A 14 -0.42 6.86 24.79
N ASP A 15 0.89 7.06 24.65
CA ASP A 15 1.55 7.37 23.37
C ASP A 15 1.63 6.14 22.45
N ILE A 16 1.67 4.94 23.04
CA ILE A 16 1.77 3.67 22.32
C ILE A 16 0.55 2.82 22.65
N MET A 17 -0.07 2.25 21.62
CA MET A 17 -1.21 1.34 21.73
C MET A 17 -0.83 -0.02 21.14
N LEU A 18 -1.09 -1.09 21.88
CA LEU A 18 -0.90 -2.47 21.42
C LEU A 18 -2.26 -3.06 21.07
N MET A 19 -2.37 -3.61 19.88
CA MET A 19 -3.58 -4.29 19.39
C MET A 19 -3.21 -5.69 18.92
N ASP A 20 -3.84 -6.69 19.49
CA ASP A 20 -3.64 -8.09 19.12
C ASP A 20 -4.92 -8.63 18.50
N GLU A 21 -4.85 -8.96 17.19
CA GLU A 21 -5.96 -9.47 16.37
C GLU A 21 -7.29 -8.73 16.56
N ALA A 22 -7.25 -7.40 16.66
CA ALA A 22 -8.39 -6.58 17.08
C ALA A 22 -9.62 -6.71 16.16
N PHE A 23 -9.46 -7.18 14.92
CA PHE A 23 -10.55 -7.30 13.94
C PHE A 23 -10.83 -8.74 13.49
N SER A 24 -10.13 -9.76 14.03
CA SER A 24 -10.22 -11.15 13.57
C SER A 24 -11.62 -11.74 13.70
N ALA A 25 -12.37 -11.38 14.74
CA ALA A 25 -13.72 -11.90 15.00
C ALA A 25 -14.85 -11.07 14.37
N LEU A 26 -14.53 -10.11 13.47
CA LEU A 26 -15.52 -9.29 12.76
C LEU A 26 -15.85 -9.87 11.38
N ASP A 27 -17.10 -9.72 10.95
CA ASP A 27 -17.46 -9.97 9.55
C ASP A 27 -16.73 -9.00 8.61
N PRO A 28 -16.56 -9.35 7.31
CA PRO A 28 -15.73 -8.58 6.39
C PRO A 28 -16.17 -7.12 6.21
N LEU A 29 -17.49 -6.84 6.25
CA LEU A 29 -18.00 -5.49 6.05
C LEU A 29 -17.68 -4.61 7.27
N ILE A 30 -18.02 -5.08 8.46
CA ILE A 30 -17.73 -4.37 9.71
C ILE A 30 -16.22 -4.21 9.92
N ARG A 31 -15.42 -5.25 9.57
CA ARG A 31 -13.96 -5.19 9.61
C ARG A 31 -13.42 -4.04 8.75
N SER A 32 -13.86 -3.95 7.49
CA SER A 32 -13.43 -2.87 6.59
C SER A 32 -13.75 -1.48 7.13
N ASP A 33 -14.94 -1.30 7.73
CA ASP A 33 -15.35 -0.02 8.31
C ASP A 33 -14.53 0.33 9.55
N MET A 34 -14.26 -0.65 10.41
CA MET A 34 -13.43 -0.46 11.61
C MET A 34 -11.98 -0.12 11.27
N GLN A 35 -11.43 -0.75 10.24
CA GLN A 35 -10.08 -0.43 9.74
C GLN A 35 -10.00 1.01 9.22
N LYS A 36 -11.00 1.47 8.46
CA LYS A 36 -11.07 2.88 7.99
C LYS A 36 -11.14 3.85 9.18
N GLN A 37 -12.01 3.55 10.16
CA GLN A 37 -12.12 4.37 11.36
C GLN A 37 -10.81 4.42 12.15
N LEU A 38 -10.05 3.32 12.22
CA LEU A 38 -8.74 3.29 12.88
C LEU A 38 -7.72 4.17 12.16
N ILE A 39 -7.67 4.12 10.82
CA ILE A 39 -6.80 4.97 10.00
C ILE A 39 -7.12 6.45 10.22
N ASP A 40 -8.41 6.82 10.15
CA ASP A 40 -8.85 8.20 10.34
C ASP A 40 -8.53 8.73 11.74
N LEU A 41 -8.65 7.85 12.73
CA LEU A 41 -8.37 8.17 14.11
C LEU A 41 -6.87 8.32 14.37
N GLN A 42 -6.04 7.42 13.83
CA GLN A 42 -4.59 7.49 13.93
C GLN A 42 -4.05 8.78 13.30
N ALA A 43 -4.57 9.17 12.13
CA ALA A 43 -4.20 10.43 11.47
C ALA A 43 -4.49 11.67 12.33
N LYS A 44 -5.55 11.63 13.16
CA LYS A 44 -5.93 12.71 14.07
C LYS A 44 -5.11 12.71 15.37
N LEU A 45 -4.91 11.53 15.94
CA LEU A 45 -4.28 11.36 17.26
C LEU A 45 -2.76 11.29 17.19
N LYS A 46 -2.20 10.89 16.04
CA LYS A 46 -0.76 10.71 15.78
C LYS A 46 -0.07 9.80 16.82
N LYS A 47 -0.80 8.81 17.33
CA LYS A 47 -0.28 7.82 18.29
C LYS A 47 0.46 6.70 17.55
N THR A 48 1.44 6.09 18.21
CA THR A 48 2.07 4.87 17.70
C THR A 48 1.17 3.67 18.00
N ILE A 49 0.82 2.89 16.97
CA ILE A 49 0.03 1.68 17.11
C ILE A 49 0.91 0.49 16.70
N VAL A 50 1.07 -0.47 17.60
CA VAL A 50 1.64 -1.78 17.27
C VAL A 50 0.47 -2.73 17.10
N PHE A 51 0.26 -3.18 15.86
CA PHE A 51 -0.86 -4.01 15.48
C PHE A 51 -0.39 -5.41 15.10
N ILE A 52 -0.87 -6.42 15.80
CA ILE A 52 -0.58 -7.84 15.53
C ILE A 52 -1.75 -8.42 14.74
N THR A 53 -1.45 -9.04 13.62
CA THR A 53 -2.42 -9.74 12.77
C THR A 53 -1.75 -10.87 12.00
N HIS A 54 -2.51 -11.92 11.67
CA HIS A 54 -2.09 -12.95 10.72
C HIS A 54 -2.60 -12.68 9.29
N ASP A 55 -3.38 -11.61 9.11
CA ASP A 55 -3.94 -11.20 7.82
C ASP A 55 -2.99 -10.21 7.14
N LEU A 56 -2.39 -10.64 6.02
CA LEU A 56 -1.46 -9.82 5.25
C LEU A 56 -2.14 -8.58 4.66
N ASP A 57 -3.35 -8.71 4.10
CA ASP A 57 -4.08 -7.59 3.50
C ASP A 57 -4.37 -6.51 4.56
N GLU A 58 -4.65 -6.93 5.79
CA GLU A 58 -4.83 -6.03 6.91
C GLU A 58 -3.54 -5.29 7.25
N SER A 59 -2.41 -6.01 7.34
CA SER A 59 -1.10 -5.39 7.60
C SER A 59 -0.68 -4.41 6.50
N LEU A 60 -0.93 -4.74 5.23
CA LEU A 60 -0.64 -3.88 4.08
C LEU A 60 -1.50 -2.62 4.04
N LYS A 61 -2.73 -2.70 4.55
CA LYS A 61 -3.68 -1.59 4.57
C LYS A 61 -3.46 -0.63 5.74
N LEU A 62 -3.10 -1.16 6.91
CA LEU A 62 -3.01 -0.40 8.16
C LEU A 62 -1.59 0.07 8.49
N GLY A 63 -0.56 -0.73 8.13
CA GLY A 63 0.80 -0.51 8.57
C GLY A 63 1.56 0.52 7.74
N ASP A 64 2.21 1.47 8.40
CA ASP A 64 3.28 2.26 7.79
C ASP A 64 4.55 1.41 7.62
N HIS A 65 4.80 0.51 8.58
CA HIS A 65 5.85 -0.49 8.56
C HIS A 65 5.29 -1.85 8.96
N ILE A 66 5.79 -2.90 8.33
CA ILE A 66 5.39 -4.28 8.58
C ILE A 66 6.61 -5.05 9.05
N ALA A 67 6.45 -5.80 10.14
CA ALA A 67 7.42 -6.75 10.63
C ALA A 67 6.89 -8.18 10.41
N ILE A 68 7.55 -8.97 9.58
CA ILE A 68 7.19 -10.36 9.31
C ILE A 68 7.98 -11.28 10.24
N LEU A 69 7.25 -12.10 10.99
CA LEU A 69 7.81 -13.10 11.88
C LEU A 69 7.53 -14.51 11.35
N ASN A 70 8.53 -15.39 11.44
CA ASN A 70 8.37 -16.81 11.14
C ASN A 70 9.00 -17.63 12.29
N ALA A 71 8.25 -18.54 12.88
CA ALA A 71 8.67 -19.37 14.03
C ALA A 71 9.34 -18.55 15.14
N GLY A 72 8.76 -17.40 15.49
CA GLY A 72 9.27 -16.50 16.54
C GLY A 72 10.51 -15.68 16.17
N LYS A 73 11.00 -15.78 14.93
CA LYS A 73 12.14 -14.99 14.43
C LYS A 73 11.65 -13.88 13.50
N LEU A 74 12.24 -12.71 13.66
CA LEU A 74 12.01 -11.59 12.74
C LEU A 74 12.71 -11.89 11.41
N VAL A 75 11.92 -11.95 10.31
CA VAL A 75 12.41 -12.26 8.96
C VAL A 75 12.67 -11.00 8.16
N GLN A 76 11.71 -10.08 8.16
CA GLN A 76 11.81 -8.83 7.41
C GLN A 76 11.05 -7.72 8.11
N VAL A 77 11.58 -6.49 8.02
CA VAL A 77 10.88 -5.24 8.37
C VAL A 77 10.97 -4.30 7.19
N GLY A 78 9.87 -3.65 6.86
CA GLY A 78 9.84 -2.66 5.78
C GLY A 78 8.46 -2.03 5.60
N THR A 79 8.38 -1.08 4.71
CA THR A 79 7.10 -0.53 4.25
C THR A 79 6.31 -1.60 3.48
N PRO A 80 4.96 -1.48 3.35
CA PRO A 80 4.16 -2.38 2.52
C PRO A 80 4.74 -2.62 1.13
N VAL A 81 5.22 -1.56 0.49
CA VAL A 81 5.83 -1.63 -0.85
C VAL A 81 7.13 -2.42 -0.84
N GLU A 82 8.02 -2.19 0.13
CA GLU A 82 9.29 -2.93 0.26
C GLU A 82 9.06 -4.42 0.48
N ILE A 83 8.11 -4.78 1.33
CA ILE A 83 7.75 -6.20 1.58
C ILE A 83 7.28 -6.89 0.29
N ILE A 84 6.46 -6.23 -0.53
CA ILE A 84 5.90 -6.80 -1.75
C ILE A 84 6.92 -6.83 -2.89
N MET A 85 7.69 -5.76 -3.05
CA MET A 85 8.59 -5.59 -4.20
C MET A 85 9.96 -6.23 -4.00
N ASN A 86 10.41 -6.35 -2.75
CA ASN A 86 11.73 -6.86 -2.38
C ASN A 86 11.63 -7.86 -1.21
N PRO A 87 10.95 -9.01 -1.40
CA PRO A 87 10.86 -10.03 -0.35
C PRO A 87 12.25 -10.56 0.01
N ALA A 88 12.54 -10.66 1.32
CA ALA A 88 13.86 -10.99 1.84
C ALA A 88 14.27 -12.46 1.59
N ASP A 89 13.28 -13.36 1.57
CA ASP A 89 13.51 -14.80 1.38
C ASP A 89 12.30 -15.46 0.71
N ASP A 90 12.41 -16.78 0.47
CA ASP A 90 11.34 -17.57 -0.15
C ASP A 90 10.08 -17.66 0.72
N TYR A 91 10.21 -17.57 2.04
CA TYR A 91 9.06 -17.52 2.94
C TYR A 91 8.24 -16.23 2.73
N VAL A 92 8.90 -15.08 2.75
CA VAL A 92 8.22 -13.79 2.49
C VAL A 92 7.68 -13.75 1.07
N LYS A 93 8.43 -14.26 0.08
CA LYS A 93 7.98 -14.35 -1.31
C LYS A 93 6.70 -15.18 -1.45
N ALA A 94 6.62 -16.32 -0.80
CA ALA A 94 5.42 -17.16 -0.78
C ALA A 94 4.26 -16.47 -0.06
N PHE A 95 4.56 -15.73 1.02
CA PHE A 95 3.57 -15.03 1.82
C PHE A 95 2.89 -13.87 1.06
N VAL A 96 3.65 -13.16 0.19
CA VAL A 96 3.13 -12.03 -0.61
C VAL A 96 2.67 -12.41 -2.02
N LYS A 97 2.75 -13.70 -2.38
CA LYS A 97 2.51 -14.17 -3.75
C LYS A 97 1.15 -13.77 -4.30
N ASP A 98 0.10 -13.91 -3.48
CA ASP A 98 -1.30 -13.71 -3.89
C ASP A 98 -1.80 -12.27 -3.66
N VAL A 99 -0.91 -11.37 -3.23
CA VAL A 99 -1.25 -9.97 -3.01
C VAL A 99 -1.53 -9.25 -4.33
N ASN A 100 -2.67 -8.58 -4.40
CA ASN A 100 -2.95 -7.67 -5.51
C ASN A 100 -2.08 -6.41 -5.40
N ARG A 101 -0.91 -6.44 -6.05
CA ARG A 101 0.07 -5.34 -6.05
C ARG A 101 -0.53 -4.01 -6.46
N ALA A 102 -1.52 -4.02 -7.36
CA ALA A 102 -2.15 -2.80 -7.83
C ALA A 102 -2.87 -2.02 -6.72
N LYS A 103 -3.29 -2.69 -5.64
CA LYS A 103 -3.92 -2.05 -4.47
C LYS A 103 -2.95 -1.40 -3.49
N VAL A 104 -1.67 -1.71 -3.61
CA VAL A 104 -0.64 -1.28 -2.64
C VAL A 104 0.37 -0.32 -3.29
N VAL A 105 0.67 -0.54 -4.57
CA VAL A 105 1.67 0.24 -5.29
C VAL A 105 1.07 1.54 -5.81
N LYS A 106 1.70 2.66 -5.44
CA LYS A 106 1.34 4.02 -5.89
C LYS A 106 2.10 4.41 -7.16
N ALA A 107 1.54 5.34 -7.92
CA ALA A 107 2.14 5.84 -9.16
C ALA A 107 3.60 6.29 -9.00
N LYS A 108 3.93 7.00 -7.91
CA LYS A 108 5.29 7.47 -7.61
C LYS A 108 6.35 6.38 -7.46
N ILE A 109 5.92 5.14 -7.14
CA ILE A 109 6.85 4.01 -6.91
C ILE A 109 7.35 3.43 -8.23
N ILE A 110 6.49 3.39 -9.24
CA ILE A 110 6.78 2.75 -10.52
C ILE A 110 7.14 3.72 -11.65
N MET A 111 6.89 5.01 -11.46
CA MET A 111 7.18 6.02 -12.49
C MET A 111 8.67 6.10 -12.81
N THR A 112 8.99 6.30 -14.07
CA THR A 112 10.30 6.79 -14.47
C THR A 112 10.34 8.31 -14.22
N PRO A 113 11.28 8.83 -13.39
CA PRO A 113 11.38 10.25 -13.11
C PRO A 113 11.55 11.08 -14.40
N SER A 114 10.94 12.27 -14.45
CA SER A 114 10.92 13.13 -15.65
C SER A 114 12.31 13.46 -16.20
N ASN A 115 13.33 13.60 -15.33
CA ASN A 115 14.73 13.85 -15.73
C ASN A 115 15.44 12.62 -16.33
N LYS A 116 14.90 11.40 -16.14
CA LYS A 116 15.45 10.14 -16.68
C LYS A 116 14.62 9.59 -17.84
N PHE A 117 13.46 10.15 -18.10
CA PHE A 117 12.58 9.69 -19.16
C PHE A 117 13.14 10.08 -20.53
N LYS A 118 13.69 9.11 -21.27
CA LYS A 118 14.24 9.26 -22.62
C LYS A 118 13.26 8.86 -23.72
N GLY A 119 12.01 8.57 -23.37
CA GLY A 119 11.01 8.11 -24.31
C GLY A 119 10.67 9.21 -25.32
N LYS A 120 10.90 8.97 -26.61
CA LYS A 120 10.12 9.64 -27.65
C LYS A 120 8.73 9.08 -27.53
N ASP A 121 7.91 9.80 -26.79
CA ASP A 121 6.52 9.44 -26.58
C ASP A 121 5.79 9.42 -27.94
N LYS A 122 5.58 8.22 -28.47
CA LYS A 122 4.79 8.00 -29.69
C LYS A 122 3.30 7.93 -29.39
N SER A 123 2.93 7.90 -28.12
CA SER A 123 1.54 7.79 -27.71
C SER A 123 0.86 9.15 -27.82
N ASN A 124 -0.18 9.20 -28.65
CA ASN A 124 -1.03 10.39 -28.78
C ASN A 124 -2.01 10.54 -27.60
N ASN A 125 -2.05 9.58 -26.69
CA ASN A 125 -3.01 9.56 -25.58
C ASN A 125 -2.25 9.68 -24.26
N ARG A 126 -2.49 10.78 -23.53
CA ARG A 126 -1.89 11.05 -22.23
C ARG A 126 -2.97 11.21 -21.17
N ILE A 127 -2.78 10.58 -20.04
CA ILE A 127 -3.62 10.78 -18.86
C ILE A 127 -2.75 11.30 -17.71
N LYS A 128 -3.33 12.18 -16.89
CA LYS A 128 -2.67 12.67 -15.67
C LYS A 128 -3.19 11.90 -14.47
N VAL A 129 -2.28 11.45 -13.61
CA VAL A 129 -2.59 10.80 -12.34
C VAL A 129 -1.78 11.46 -11.23
N ASN A 130 -2.34 11.52 -10.02
CA ASN A 130 -1.61 12.02 -8.88
C ASN A 130 -0.56 10.99 -8.43
N GLU A 131 0.59 11.46 -7.95
CA GLU A 131 1.70 10.62 -7.49
C GLU A 131 1.32 9.64 -6.36
N ASP A 132 0.31 9.98 -5.57
CA ASP A 132 -0.18 9.17 -4.46
C ASP A 132 -1.34 8.22 -4.84
N GLN A 133 -1.85 8.25 -6.07
CA GLN A 133 -2.88 7.31 -6.54
C GLN A 133 -2.34 5.89 -6.63
N PHE A 134 -3.20 4.93 -6.24
CA PHE A 134 -2.89 3.52 -6.38
C PHE A 134 -3.02 3.06 -7.83
N LEU A 135 -2.22 2.06 -8.20
CA LEU A 135 -2.17 1.54 -9.56
C LEU A 135 -3.54 1.04 -10.04
N GLU A 136 -4.34 0.40 -9.18
CA GLU A 136 -5.66 -0.12 -9.54
C GLU A 136 -6.62 0.97 -10.04
N GLU A 137 -6.49 2.22 -9.58
CA GLU A 137 -7.39 3.31 -9.94
C GLU A 137 -7.26 3.75 -11.40
N PHE A 138 -6.11 3.49 -12.03
CA PHE A 138 -5.85 3.93 -13.40
C PHE A 138 -5.35 2.81 -14.33
N LEU A 139 -5.10 1.59 -13.80
CA LEU A 139 -4.58 0.46 -14.56
C LEU A 139 -5.42 0.14 -15.80
N SER A 140 -6.75 0.13 -15.66
CA SER A 140 -7.67 -0.17 -16.76
C SER A 140 -7.57 0.83 -17.93
N LYS A 141 -7.23 2.09 -17.64
CA LYS A 141 -7.09 3.13 -18.65
C LYS A 141 -5.83 2.97 -19.50
N ILE A 142 -4.82 2.28 -18.97
CA ILE A 142 -3.55 2.06 -19.65
C ILE A 142 -3.57 0.75 -20.43
N VAL A 143 -4.07 -0.33 -19.82
CA VAL A 143 -4.07 -1.68 -20.43
C VAL A 143 -4.89 -1.73 -21.71
N CYS A 144 -5.94 -0.92 -21.81
CA CYS A 144 -6.84 -0.88 -22.98
C CYS A 144 -6.36 0.02 -24.13
N SER A 145 -5.28 0.79 -23.93
CA SER A 145 -4.78 1.74 -24.94
C SER A 145 -3.29 1.97 -24.77
N ASP A 146 -2.60 2.28 -25.88
CA ASP A 146 -1.19 2.70 -25.82
C ASP A 146 -1.12 4.13 -25.25
N THR A 147 -1.28 4.23 -23.94
CA THR A 147 -1.40 5.49 -23.19
C THR A 147 -0.20 5.68 -22.29
N THR A 148 0.41 6.86 -22.33
CA THR A 148 1.44 7.28 -21.38
C THR A 148 0.78 8.03 -20.23
N VAL A 149 1.11 7.65 -19.01
CA VAL A 149 0.64 8.32 -17.80
C VAL A 149 1.64 9.37 -17.36
N GLU A 150 1.19 10.60 -17.24
CA GLU A 150 1.92 11.70 -16.62
C GLU A 150 1.61 11.69 -15.11
N VAL A 151 2.62 11.41 -14.30
CA VAL A 151 2.50 11.43 -12.84
C VAL A 151 2.76 12.84 -12.34
N VAL A 152 1.77 13.42 -11.67
CA VAL A 152 1.82 14.80 -11.19
C VAL A 152 1.73 14.87 -9.66
N ASP A 153 2.35 15.89 -9.09
CA ASP A 153 2.19 16.20 -7.67
C ASP A 153 0.86 16.95 -7.39
N LYS A 154 0.65 17.32 -6.12
CA LYS A 154 -0.55 18.07 -5.68
C LYS A 154 -0.68 19.46 -6.31
N LYS A 155 0.41 20.00 -6.87
CA LYS A 155 0.43 21.30 -7.56
C LYS A 155 0.18 21.15 -9.06
N GLY A 156 0.20 19.93 -9.60
CA GLY A 156 0.03 19.62 -11.00
C GLY A 156 1.36 19.56 -11.77
N ASP A 157 2.50 19.64 -11.09
CA ASP A 157 3.83 19.55 -11.71
C ASP A 157 4.16 18.09 -12.05
N ILE A 158 4.67 17.85 -13.27
CA ILE A 158 5.01 16.50 -13.73
C ILE A 158 6.27 16.01 -13.02
N LYS A 159 6.16 14.90 -12.28
CA LYS A 159 7.26 14.23 -11.58
C LYS A 159 7.87 13.08 -12.38
N GLY A 160 7.07 12.42 -13.20
CA GLY A 160 7.53 11.28 -13.99
C GLY A 160 6.47 10.74 -14.93
N TYR A 161 6.80 9.62 -15.55
CA TYR A 161 5.98 8.97 -16.57
C TYR A 161 5.87 7.47 -16.29
N ILE A 162 4.73 6.88 -16.60
CA ILE A 162 4.50 5.44 -16.56
C ILE A 162 4.04 5.00 -17.94
N THR A 163 4.74 4.03 -18.52
CA THR A 163 4.39 3.37 -19.77
C THR A 163 4.02 1.90 -19.50
N ASN A 164 3.58 1.17 -20.52
CA ASN A 164 3.31 -0.26 -20.40
C ASN A 164 4.51 -1.05 -19.86
N LYS A 165 5.73 -0.61 -20.18
CA LYS A 165 6.97 -1.25 -19.71
C LYS A 165 7.14 -1.20 -18.19
N GLU A 166 6.91 -0.04 -17.57
CA GLU A 166 6.98 0.12 -16.12
C GLU A 166 5.88 -0.70 -15.43
N LEU A 167 4.68 -0.77 -16.05
CA LEU A 167 3.58 -1.59 -15.54
C LEU A 167 3.92 -3.08 -15.57
N GLU A 168 4.37 -3.60 -16.71
CA GLU A 168 4.77 -5.01 -16.84
C GLU A 168 5.85 -5.37 -15.80
N THR A 169 6.86 -4.51 -15.66
CA THR A 169 7.94 -4.74 -14.68
C THR A 169 7.43 -4.76 -13.24
N SER A 170 6.44 -3.93 -12.90
CA SER A 170 5.92 -3.83 -11.54
C SER A 170 4.91 -4.94 -11.18
N LEU A 171 4.15 -5.44 -12.18
CA LEU A 171 3.12 -6.45 -11.97
C LEU A 171 3.65 -7.88 -12.11
N VAL A 172 4.67 -8.11 -12.96
CA VAL A 172 5.16 -9.45 -13.36
C VAL A 172 6.37 -9.93 -12.54
N LYS A 173 7.04 -9.08 -11.76
CA LYS A 173 8.14 -9.53 -10.88
C LYS A 173 7.61 -10.46 -9.79
N SER A 174 7.62 -11.75 -10.13
CA SER A 174 7.45 -12.89 -9.22
C SER A 174 8.80 -13.28 -8.61
#